data_42e92cadc86bd640c6d4ce1525fe26ee
#
_entry.id   42e92cadc86bd640c6d4ce1525fe26ee
#
_cell.length_a   1.000
_cell.length_b   1.000
_cell.length_c   1.000
_cell.angle_alpha   90.00
_cell.angle_beta   90.00
_cell.angle_gamma   90.00
#
_symmetry.space_group_name_H-M   'P 1'
#
loop_
_entity.id
_entity.type
_entity.pdbx_description
1 polymer ?
#
loop_
_entity_poly.entity_id
_entity_poly.type
_entity_poly.pdbx_seq_one_letter_code
_entity_poly.pdbx_strand_id
1 'polypeptide(L)'
;KVDFFGVGNENWGCGGNMNPDFYANEYRRYQTYVRDYKAGEHVEKICCGANVDDYEWTKEVLATCFNHSQPFQHGFMDGLSLHYYVHPEGWDIKGSATDFDENVWYKTLNKALYMEELIKRHGVIMDEYDPEKKIGMIVDEWGTWYTCEPGTNPGFLYQQNTMRDALVAGITLNIFNKHSDRVKMANLAQMVNVLQSVLLTEGDKMVKTPTYHVFNMYKYHQDATLVESSIETETIGTQEEYQVPNLTESVSVDENGVLHLTITNLSVSESYEVDAAILDREIKEVKGEIVTEEMHAKNTFEEADKVCVKEFSDVQITEKGLKFTIPACSVLHVTVK
;
A
#
# COMPACT_ATOMS: atom_id res chain seq x y z
N LYS A 1 5.49 -21.83 10.55
CA LYS A 1 4.49 -21.27 11.46
C LYS A 1 3.50 -20.45 10.64
N VAL A 2 2.22 -20.59 10.91
CA VAL A 2 1.16 -19.74 10.35
C VAL A 2 0.74 -18.80 11.47
N ASP A 3 0.93 -17.49 11.26
CA ASP A 3 0.57 -16.46 12.23
C ASP A 3 -0.79 -15.83 11.91
N PHE A 4 -1.13 -15.70 10.63
CA PHE A 4 -2.38 -15.13 10.16
C PHE A 4 -3.15 -16.15 9.31
N PHE A 5 -4.46 -16.22 9.49
CA PHE A 5 -5.33 -17.13 8.76
C PHE A 5 -6.58 -16.41 8.26
N GLY A 6 -6.70 -16.25 6.94
CA GLY A 6 -7.90 -15.73 6.28
C GLY A 6 -9.04 -16.74 6.32
N VAL A 7 -10.15 -16.36 6.94
CA VAL A 7 -11.38 -17.19 6.99
C VAL A 7 -12.34 -16.72 5.90
N GLY A 8 -11.93 -16.91 4.67
CA GLY A 8 -12.58 -16.46 3.45
C GLY A 8 -11.70 -15.54 2.64
N ASN A 9 -12.08 -15.28 1.40
CA ASN A 9 -11.49 -14.32 0.48
C ASN A 9 -12.53 -13.92 -0.55
N GLU A 10 -12.75 -12.61 -0.74
CA GLU A 10 -13.70 -12.07 -1.72
C GLU A 10 -15.07 -12.76 -1.72
N ASN A 11 -15.62 -13.05 -0.54
CA ASN A 11 -16.85 -13.80 -0.41
C ASN A 11 -18.08 -13.08 -1.01
N TRP A 12 -18.00 -11.77 -1.19
CA TRP A 12 -18.94 -10.95 -1.96
C TRP A 12 -18.91 -11.23 -3.47
N GLY A 13 -17.83 -11.83 -3.99
CA GLY A 13 -17.59 -12.11 -5.40
C GLY A 13 -17.14 -13.56 -5.62
N CYS A 14 -15.93 -13.75 -6.17
CA CYS A 14 -15.41 -15.06 -6.60
C CYS A 14 -15.26 -16.06 -5.44
N GLY A 15 -15.17 -15.60 -4.20
CA GLY A 15 -15.08 -16.46 -3.01
C GLY A 15 -16.41 -16.99 -2.49
N GLY A 16 -17.52 -16.81 -3.22
CA GLY A 16 -18.79 -17.42 -2.83
C GLY A 16 -20.05 -16.68 -3.25
N ASN A 17 -19.92 -15.47 -3.79
CA ASN A 17 -21.04 -14.64 -4.22
C ASN A 17 -22.11 -14.49 -3.13
N MET A 18 -21.66 -14.23 -1.90
CA MET A 18 -22.48 -14.15 -0.68
C MET A 18 -22.92 -12.70 -0.42
N ASN A 19 -24.02 -12.56 0.31
CA ASN A 19 -24.32 -11.29 0.98
C ASN A 19 -23.58 -11.22 2.34
N PRO A 20 -23.40 -10.03 2.94
CA PRO A 20 -22.57 -9.84 4.14
C PRO A 20 -23.10 -10.59 5.36
N ASP A 21 -24.42 -10.67 5.56
CA ASP A 21 -25.01 -11.39 6.69
C ASP A 21 -24.75 -12.90 6.60
N PHE A 22 -24.94 -13.50 5.42
CA PHE A 22 -24.66 -14.92 5.22
C PHE A 22 -23.18 -15.23 5.44
N TYR A 23 -22.28 -14.43 4.85
CA TYR A 23 -20.85 -14.61 5.07
C TYR A 23 -20.48 -14.47 6.55
N ALA A 24 -20.96 -13.45 7.23
CA ALA A 24 -20.63 -13.21 8.63
C ALA A 24 -21.08 -14.39 9.53
N ASN A 25 -22.24 -15.01 9.24
CA ASN A 25 -22.69 -16.21 9.95
C ASN A 25 -21.80 -17.43 9.63
N GLU A 26 -21.35 -17.61 8.40
CA GLU A 26 -20.38 -18.65 8.05
C GLU A 26 -19.01 -18.35 8.69
N TYR A 27 -18.55 -17.10 8.69
CA TYR A 27 -17.33 -16.68 9.40
C TYR A 27 -17.39 -17.07 10.88
N ARG A 28 -18.46 -16.69 11.59
CA ARG A 28 -18.67 -17.02 13.02
C ARG A 28 -18.57 -18.52 13.28
N ARG A 29 -19.06 -19.33 12.35
CA ARG A 29 -18.98 -20.79 12.42
C ARG A 29 -17.57 -21.30 12.14
N TYR A 30 -16.94 -20.90 11.04
CA TYR A 30 -15.65 -21.44 10.60
C TYR A 30 -14.48 -20.96 11.46
N GLN A 31 -14.50 -19.71 11.95
CA GLN A 31 -13.44 -19.21 12.82
C GLN A 31 -13.25 -20.05 14.11
N THR A 32 -14.27 -20.81 14.54
CA THR A 32 -14.15 -21.68 15.71
C THR A 32 -13.18 -22.85 15.49
N TYR A 33 -12.90 -23.21 14.25
CA TYR A 33 -11.99 -24.29 13.90
C TYR A 33 -10.54 -23.81 13.76
N VAL A 34 -10.32 -22.51 13.63
CA VAL A 34 -8.99 -21.90 13.69
C VAL A 34 -8.59 -21.77 15.15
N ARG A 35 -7.59 -22.51 15.57
CA ARG A 35 -7.19 -22.63 16.99
C ARG A 35 -5.68 -22.42 17.13
N ASP A 36 -5.30 -22.02 18.32
CA ASP A 36 -3.91 -22.01 18.77
C ASP A 36 -3.49 -23.44 19.11
N TYR A 37 -2.68 -24.06 18.28
CA TYR A 37 -2.25 -25.45 18.45
C TYR A 37 -1.02 -25.62 19.35
N LYS A 38 -0.36 -24.50 19.70
CA LYS A 38 0.80 -24.49 20.56
C LYS A 38 0.67 -23.42 21.63
N ALA A 39 0.96 -23.77 22.88
CA ALA A 39 0.90 -22.82 23.99
C ALA A 39 1.83 -21.62 23.77
N GLY A 40 1.28 -20.42 23.95
CA GLY A 40 2.00 -19.16 23.77
C GLY A 40 2.15 -18.68 22.31
N GLU A 41 1.53 -19.39 21.36
CA GLU A 41 1.44 -18.93 19.96
C GLU A 41 -0.04 -18.67 19.63
N HIS A 42 -0.34 -17.50 19.08
CA HIS A 42 -1.67 -17.13 18.59
C HIS A 42 -1.71 -17.20 17.05
N VAL A 43 -2.85 -17.61 16.50
CA VAL A 43 -3.17 -17.55 15.07
C VAL A 43 -4.20 -16.47 14.87
N GLU A 44 -3.82 -15.36 14.29
CA GLU A 44 -4.71 -14.25 14.04
C GLU A 44 -5.73 -14.59 12.94
N LYS A 45 -7.01 -14.34 13.21
CA LYS A 45 -8.13 -14.66 12.33
C LYS A 45 -8.55 -13.44 11.54
N ILE A 46 -8.40 -13.52 10.24
CA ILE A 46 -8.75 -12.44 9.34
C ILE A 46 -10.12 -12.74 8.72
N CYS A 47 -11.07 -11.85 9.00
CA CYS A 47 -12.40 -11.87 8.43
C CYS A 47 -12.37 -11.20 7.04
N CYS A 48 -13.06 -11.79 6.05
CA CYS A 48 -13.18 -11.17 4.72
C CYS A 48 -13.98 -9.87 4.82
N GLY A 49 -13.33 -8.77 4.55
CA GLY A 49 -13.91 -7.44 4.51
C GLY A 49 -14.36 -7.03 3.13
N ALA A 50 -14.52 -5.73 2.94
CA ALA A 50 -15.16 -5.14 1.78
C ALA A 50 -14.28 -5.09 0.52
N ASN A 51 -14.96 -4.99 -0.62
CA ASN A 51 -14.37 -4.50 -1.86
C ASN A 51 -14.56 -3.00 -1.96
N VAL A 52 -13.45 -2.26 -2.09
CA VAL A 52 -13.44 -0.79 -2.28
C VAL A 52 -14.34 -0.10 -1.23
N ASP A 53 -15.35 0.60 -1.65
CA ASP A 53 -16.25 1.44 -0.84
C ASP A 53 -17.58 0.75 -0.47
N ASP A 54 -17.61 -0.57 -0.45
CA ASP A 54 -18.76 -1.30 0.08
C ASP A 54 -18.81 -1.20 1.62
N TYR A 55 -19.14 -0.01 2.10
CA TYR A 55 -19.24 0.28 3.53
C TYR A 55 -20.36 -0.50 4.22
N GLU A 56 -21.41 -0.89 3.49
CA GLU A 56 -22.48 -1.72 4.02
C GLU A 56 -21.99 -3.14 4.31
N TRP A 57 -21.11 -3.70 3.48
CA TRP A 57 -20.45 -4.98 3.79
C TRP A 57 -19.73 -4.92 5.13
N THR A 58 -18.88 -3.91 5.32
CA THR A 58 -18.13 -3.73 6.58
C THR A 58 -19.07 -3.61 7.77
N LYS A 59 -20.09 -2.77 7.67
CA LYS A 59 -21.07 -2.54 8.74
C LYS A 59 -21.86 -3.80 9.10
N GLU A 60 -22.41 -4.50 8.10
CA GLU A 60 -23.23 -5.69 8.35
C GLU A 60 -22.42 -6.86 8.88
N VAL A 61 -21.19 -7.06 8.37
CA VAL A 61 -20.29 -8.09 8.89
C VAL A 61 -19.96 -7.86 10.36
N LEU A 62 -19.59 -6.63 10.73
CA LEU A 62 -19.30 -6.28 12.12
C LEU A 62 -20.54 -6.39 13.00
N ALA A 63 -21.69 -5.88 12.55
CA ALA A 63 -22.94 -5.99 13.29
C ALA A 63 -23.31 -7.45 13.57
N THR A 64 -23.24 -8.32 12.57
CA THR A 64 -23.54 -9.75 12.71
C THR A 64 -22.54 -10.47 13.60
N CYS A 65 -21.27 -10.04 13.61
CA CYS A 65 -20.25 -10.64 14.47
C CYS A 65 -20.32 -10.18 15.93
N PHE A 66 -20.72 -8.93 16.21
CA PHE A 66 -20.57 -8.33 17.55
C PHE A 66 -21.87 -7.94 18.26
N ASN A 67 -22.99 -7.70 17.57
CA ASN A 67 -24.25 -7.31 18.19
C ASN A 67 -25.03 -8.52 18.74
N HIS A 68 -24.52 -9.14 19.80
CA HIS A 68 -25.15 -10.28 20.44
C HIS A 68 -25.39 -10.05 21.92
N SER A 69 -26.53 -10.54 22.41
CA SER A 69 -26.89 -10.45 23.82
C SER A 69 -26.04 -11.32 24.76
N GLN A 70 -25.35 -12.30 24.20
CA GLN A 70 -24.52 -13.23 24.97
C GLN A 70 -23.04 -13.09 24.55
N PRO A 71 -22.12 -12.89 25.50
CA PRO A 71 -20.70 -12.69 25.22
C PRO A 71 -20.03 -13.84 24.44
N PHE A 72 -20.59 -15.05 24.49
CA PHE A 72 -20.06 -16.21 23.77
C PHE A 72 -20.64 -16.39 22.36
N GLN A 73 -21.60 -15.56 21.96
CA GLN A 73 -22.27 -15.62 20.64
C GLN A 73 -21.69 -14.61 19.64
N HIS A 74 -20.40 -14.39 19.64
CA HIS A 74 -19.77 -13.43 18.72
C HIS A 74 -18.84 -14.11 17.72
N GLY A 75 -18.42 -13.36 16.71
CA GLY A 75 -17.41 -13.77 15.77
C GLY A 75 -16.09 -13.10 16.10
N PHE A 76 -15.22 -13.77 16.84
CA PHE A 76 -13.88 -13.26 17.13
C PHE A 76 -13.08 -13.07 15.87
N MET A 77 -12.51 -11.88 15.68
CA MET A 77 -11.56 -11.58 14.62
C MET A 77 -10.44 -10.71 15.17
N ASP A 78 -9.26 -10.90 14.62
CA ASP A 78 -8.07 -10.08 14.89
C ASP A 78 -7.85 -9.06 13.77
N GLY A 79 -8.41 -9.32 12.58
CA GLY A 79 -8.39 -8.42 11.46
C GLY A 79 -9.61 -8.53 10.56
N LEU A 80 -9.90 -7.41 9.86
CA LEU A 80 -10.90 -7.31 8.82
C LEU A 80 -10.21 -6.88 7.53
N SER A 81 -10.40 -7.64 6.44
CA SER A 81 -9.69 -7.35 5.19
C SER A 81 -10.32 -6.19 4.40
N LEU A 82 -9.55 -5.64 3.48
CA LEU A 82 -9.98 -4.64 2.51
C LEU A 82 -9.23 -4.86 1.20
N HIS A 83 -9.96 -4.89 0.09
CA HIS A 83 -9.39 -4.98 -1.26
C HIS A 83 -9.61 -3.69 -2.02
N TYR A 84 -8.56 -3.20 -2.67
CA TYR A 84 -8.64 -2.08 -3.58
C TYR A 84 -7.60 -2.14 -4.69
N TYR A 85 -8.07 -2.17 -5.94
CA TYR A 85 -7.22 -2.08 -7.12
C TYR A 85 -7.40 -0.77 -7.87
N VAL A 86 -6.28 -0.19 -8.30
CA VAL A 86 -6.28 0.99 -9.16
C VAL A 86 -6.47 0.57 -10.61
N HIS A 87 -7.61 0.95 -11.19
CA HIS A 87 -7.95 0.78 -12.60
C HIS A 87 -7.99 2.17 -13.25
N PRO A 88 -6.94 2.62 -13.98
CA PRO A 88 -6.91 3.98 -14.54
C PRO A 88 -8.13 4.28 -15.41
N GLU A 89 -8.48 3.38 -16.32
CA GLU A 89 -9.56 3.55 -17.28
C GLU A 89 -10.89 2.87 -16.86
N GLY A 90 -10.97 2.39 -15.61
CA GLY A 90 -12.13 1.70 -15.06
C GLY A 90 -12.09 0.19 -15.24
N TRP A 91 -13.14 -0.48 -14.78
CA TRP A 91 -13.17 -1.94 -14.71
C TRP A 91 -13.14 -2.64 -16.09
N ASP A 92 -13.86 -2.10 -17.06
CA ASP A 92 -14.03 -2.78 -18.36
C ASP A 92 -12.78 -2.70 -19.25
N ILE A 93 -12.10 -1.55 -19.25
CA ILE A 93 -10.95 -1.29 -20.12
C ILE A 93 -9.63 -1.47 -19.40
N LYS A 94 -9.53 -1.07 -18.13
CA LYS A 94 -8.37 -1.08 -17.24
C LYS A 94 -7.17 -0.22 -17.68
N GLY A 95 -6.91 -0.10 -18.96
CA GLY A 95 -5.76 0.63 -19.51
C GLY A 95 -4.50 -0.22 -19.69
N SER A 96 -3.51 0.31 -20.39
CA SER A 96 -2.22 -0.34 -20.62
C SER A 96 -1.26 -0.16 -19.46
N ALA A 97 -0.47 -1.18 -19.17
CA ALA A 97 0.62 -1.11 -18.18
C ALA A 97 1.79 -0.24 -18.68
N THR A 98 2.03 -0.16 -19.99
CA THR A 98 3.25 0.43 -20.57
C THR A 98 3.00 1.54 -21.59
N ASP A 99 1.81 1.60 -22.19
CA ASP A 99 1.43 2.61 -23.16
C ASP A 99 0.37 3.53 -22.55
N PHE A 100 0.80 4.68 -22.04
CA PHE A 100 -0.04 5.67 -21.38
C PHE A 100 0.58 7.06 -21.48
N ASP A 101 -0.24 8.09 -21.47
CA ASP A 101 0.18 9.48 -21.45
C ASP A 101 0.22 10.08 -20.03
N GLU A 102 0.57 11.34 -19.95
CA GLU A 102 0.63 12.09 -18.70
C GLU A 102 -0.77 12.22 -18.02
N ASN A 103 -1.86 12.27 -18.82
CA ASN A 103 -3.21 12.28 -18.25
C ASN A 103 -3.51 10.98 -17.48
N VAL A 104 -3.17 9.84 -18.09
CA VAL A 104 -3.36 8.52 -17.46
C VAL A 104 -2.40 8.33 -16.28
N TRP A 105 -1.20 8.92 -16.32
CA TRP A 105 -0.30 8.98 -15.19
C TRP A 105 -0.97 9.63 -13.97
N TYR A 106 -1.40 10.89 -14.08
CA TYR A 106 -2.04 11.58 -12.94
C TYR A 106 -3.36 10.95 -12.51
N LYS A 107 -4.14 10.45 -13.44
CA LYS A 107 -5.36 9.69 -13.15
C LYS A 107 -5.08 8.43 -12.32
N THR A 108 -4.00 7.72 -12.62
CA THR A 108 -3.58 6.54 -11.86
C THR A 108 -3.17 6.92 -10.43
N LEU A 109 -2.34 7.97 -10.29
CA LEU A 109 -1.87 8.43 -8.99
C LEU A 109 -2.99 9.01 -8.12
N ASN A 110 -3.92 9.76 -8.73
CA ASN A 110 -5.12 10.25 -8.04
C ASN A 110 -5.97 9.10 -7.48
N LYS A 111 -6.18 8.04 -8.27
CA LYS A 111 -6.88 6.84 -7.80
C LYS A 111 -6.11 6.11 -6.71
N ALA A 112 -4.78 6.08 -6.72
CA ALA A 112 -4.01 5.50 -5.63
C ALA A 112 -4.22 6.24 -4.29
N LEU A 113 -4.34 7.56 -4.33
CA LEU A 113 -4.64 8.40 -3.15
C LEU A 113 -6.02 8.10 -2.53
N TYR A 114 -6.97 7.55 -3.30
CA TYR A 114 -8.29 7.16 -2.78
C TYR A 114 -8.22 6.10 -1.67
N MET A 115 -7.13 5.34 -1.58
CA MET A 115 -6.89 4.40 -0.48
C MET A 115 -7.01 5.07 0.90
N GLU A 116 -6.59 6.32 1.03
CA GLU A 116 -6.69 7.05 2.31
C GLU A 116 -8.15 7.27 2.74
N GLU A 117 -9.03 7.62 1.81
CA GLU A 117 -10.45 7.75 2.10
C GLU A 117 -11.08 6.42 2.49
N LEU A 118 -10.73 5.35 1.79
CA LEU A 118 -11.22 4.00 2.10
C LEU A 118 -10.84 3.59 3.52
N ILE A 119 -9.57 3.76 3.90
CA ILE A 119 -9.09 3.44 5.25
C ILE A 119 -9.84 4.25 6.30
N LYS A 120 -9.99 5.56 6.09
CA LYS A 120 -10.69 6.44 7.03
C LYS A 120 -12.15 6.04 7.20
N ARG A 121 -12.89 5.81 6.12
CA ARG A 121 -14.33 5.52 6.18
C ARG A 121 -14.63 4.13 6.72
N HIS A 122 -13.91 3.10 6.29
CA HIS A 122 -14.03 1.77 6.90
C HIS A 122 -13.58 1.80 8.36
N GLY A 123 -12.51 2.56 8.67
CA GLY A 123 -12.02 2.74 10.03
C GLY A 123 -13.06 3.33 10.98
N VAL A 124 -13.81 4.35 10.54
CA VAL A 124 -14.91 4.93 11.34
C VAL A 124 -15.98 3.89 11.67
N ILE A 125 -16.33 3.03 10.71
CA ILE A 125 -17.29 1.94 10.96
C ILE A 125 -16.71 0.91 11.93
N MET A 126 -15.44 0.56 11.78
CA MET A 126 -14.76 -0.35 12.71
C MET A 126 -14.71 0.23 14.13
N ASP A 127 -14.49 1.53 14.29
CA ASP A 127 -14.42 2.22 15.59
C ASP A 127 -15.75 2.14 16.38
N GLU A 128 -16.89 1.96 15.71
CA GLU A 128 -18.19 1.73 16.38
C GLU A 128 -18.22 0.41 17.17
N TYR A 129 -17.47 -0.62 16.73
CA TYR A 129 -17.43 -1.95 17.32
C TYR A 129 -16.14 -2.22 18.10
N ASP A 130 -15.06 -1.54 17.74
CA ASP A 130 -13.72 -1.69 18.30
C ASP A 130 -13.04 -0.33 18.47
N PRO A 131 -13.49 0.50 19.44
CA PRO A 131 -12.93 1.83 19.67
C PRO A 131 -11.47 1.79 20.18
N GLU A 132 -11.02 0.66 20.71
CA GLU A 132 -9.63 0.47 21.16
C GLU A 132 -8.69 0.03 20.02
N LYS A 133 -9.18 -0.09 18.79
CA LYS A 133 -8.42 -0.45 17.58
C LYS A 133 -7.62 -1.75 17.72
N LYS A 134 -8.19 -2.75 18.36
CA LYS A 134 -7.60 -4.09 18.50
C LYS A 134 -7.74 -4.93 17.24
N ILE A 135 -8.85 -4.74 16.49
CA ILE A 135 -9.08 -5.39 15.21
C ILE A 135 -8.29 -4.63 14.14
N GLY A 136 -7.28 -5.26 13.57
CA GLY A 136 -6.49 -4.66 12.49
C GLY A 136 -7.29 -4.53 11.18
N MET A 137 -7.08 -3.44 10.44
CA MET A 137 -7.43 -3.42 9.02
C MET A 137 -6.30 -4.10 8.26
N ILE A 138 -6.65 -5.12 7.48
CA ILE A 138 -5.73 -5.93 6.69
C ILE A 138 -6.01 -5.63 5.22
N VAL A 139 -5.19 -4.80 4.61
CA VAL A 139 -5.33 -4.50 3.18
C VAL A 139 -4.61 -5.60 2.40
N ASP A 140 -5.23 -6.77 2.33
CA ASP A 140 -4.60 -8.00 1.86
C ASP A 140 -4.60 -8.17 0.33
N GLU A 141 -5.32 -7.30 -0.40
CA GLU A 141 -5.16 -7.13 -1.84
C GLU A 141 -5.21 -5.65 -2.24
N TRP A 142 -4.11 -5.16 -2.81
CA TRP A 142 -4.02 -3.80 -3.36
C TRP A 142 -2.98 -3.72 -4.47
N GLY A 143 -3.01 -2.64 -5.23
CA GLY A 143 -2.07 -2.35 -6.30
C GLY A 143 -2.77 -1.92 -7.58
N THR A 144 -2.03 -1.92 -8.69
CA THR A 144 -2.54 -1.61 -10.01
C THR A 144 -3.04 -2.86 -10.73
N TRP A 145 -4.14 -2.71 -11.45
CA TRP A 145 -4.65 -3.77 -12.31
C TRP A 145 -4.93 -3.21 -13.71
N TYR A 146 -4.08 -3.57 -14.65
CA TYR A 146 -4.17 -3.16 -16.05
C TYR A 146 -4.69 -4.30 -16.93
N THR A 147 -4.89 -3.99 -18.20
CA THR A 147 -5.09 -5.00 -19.23
C THR A 147 -3.84 -5.88 -19.32
N CYS A 148 -4.04 -7.19 -19.37
CA CYS A 148 -2.92 -8.15 -19.49
C CYS A 148 -2.05 -7.86 -20.70
N GLU A 149 -0.75 -8.14 -20.57
CA GLU A 149 0.19 -7.96 -21.69
C GLU A 149 -0.22 -8.75 -22.91
N PRO A 150 -0.14 -8.15 -24.12
CA PRO A 150 -0.49 -8.82 -25.37
C PRO A 150 0.26 -10.15 -25.55
N GLY A 151 -0.46 -11.19 -25.99
CA GLY A 151 0.11 -12.52 -26.21
C GLY A 151 0.19 -13.41 -24.97
N THR A 152 -0.18 -12.89 -23.80
CA THR A 152 -0.27 -13.69 -22.56
C THR A 152 -1.70 -14.25 -22.37
N ASN A 153 -1.84 -15.27 -21.52
CA ASN A 153 -3.14 -15.77 -21.13
C ASN A 153 -3.83 -14.79 -20.17
N PRO A 154 -4.99 -14.21 -20.52
CA PRO A 154 -5.66 -13.22 -19.67
C PRO A 154 -6.01 -13.74 -18.27
N GLY A 155 -6.24 -15.05 -18.11
CA GLY A 155 -6.52 -15.66 -16.81
C GLY A 155 -5.35 -15.67 -15.84
N PHE A 156 -4.14 -15.38 -16.31
CA PHE A 156 -2.95 -15.29 -15.44
C PHE A 156 -2.63 -13.86 -14.99
N LEU A 157 -3.37 -12.88 -15.49
CA LEU A 157 -3.28 -11.48 -15.06
C LEU A 157 -1.85 -10.91 -15.13
N TYR A 158 -1.07 -11.33 -16.12
CA TYR A 158 0.30 -10.85 -16.30
C TYR A 158 0.31 -9.44 -16.87
N GLN A 159 0.99 -8.52 -16.19
CA GLN A 159 1.23 -7.15 -16.64
C GLN A 159 2.66 -6.72 -16.31
N GLN A 160 3.19 -5.77 -17.08
CA GLN A 160 4.44 -5.09 -16.77
C GLN A 160 4.23 -4.04 -15.65
N ASN A 161 5.36 -3.66 -15.04
CA ASN A 161 5.43 -2.61 -14.02
C ASN A 161 6.41 -1.53 -14.46
N THR A 162 5.98 -0.27 -14.38
CA THR A 162 6.80 0.92 -14.74
C THR A 162 7.07 1.80 -13.52
N MET A 163 7.68 2.96 -13.72
CA MET A 163 7.81 3.98 -12.65
C MET A 163 6.44 4.41 -12.11
N ARG A 164 5.36 4.36 -12.91
CA ARG A 164 4.00 4.63 -12.45
C ARG A 164 3.60 3.70 -11.29
N ASP A 165 3.91 2.42 -11.40
CA ASP A 165 3.63 1.43 -10.35
C ASP A 165 4.52 1.64 -9.12
N ALA A 166 5.76 2.06 -9.31
CA ALA A 166 6.64 2.44 -8.20
C ALA A 166 6.05 3.61 -7.39
N LEU A 167 5.51 4.63 -8.09
CA LEU A 167 4.88 5.76 -7.40
C LEU A 167 3.55 5.37 -6.73
N VAL A 168 2.73 4.53 -7.37
CA VAL A 168 1.53 3.98 -6.72
C VAL A 168 1.91 3.24 -5.43
N ALA A 169 2.97 2.42 -5.47
CA ALA A 169 3.46 1.75 -4.26
C ALA A 169 3.93 2.75 -3.20
N GLY A 170 4.72 3.77 -3.58
CA GLY A 170 5.19 4.80 -2.65
C GLY A 170 4.07 5.59 -1.99
N ILE A 171 3.07 6.05 -2.78
CA ILE A 171 1.86 6.72 -2.27
C ILE A 171 1.13 5.84 -1.26
N THR A 172 0.84 4.61 -1.66
CA THR A 172 0.00 3.71 -0.88
C THR A 172 0.69 3.27 0.41
N LEU A 173 1.99 2.99 0.36
CA LEU A 173 2.78 2.66 1.55
C LEU A 173 2.91 3.85 2.51
N ASN A 174 3.06 5.09 2.01
CA ASN A 174 3.03 6.28 2.85
C ASN A 174 1.67 6.41 3.58
N ILE A 175 0.56 6.14 2.89
CA ILE A 175 -0.77 6.15 3.48
C ILE A 175 -0.88 5.06 4.58
N PHE A 176 -0.44 3.84 4.32
CA PHE A 176 -0.48 2.76 5.31
C PHE A 176 0.33 3.10 6.56
N ASN A 177 1.53 3.66 6.40
CA ASN A 177 2.36 4.09 7.52
C ASN A 177 1.62 5.13 8.38
N LYS A 178 1.00 6.14 7.77
CA LYS A 178 0.25 7.19 8.47
C LYS A 178 -0.99 6.68 9.21
N HIS A 179 -1.54 5.55 8.77
CA HIS A 179 -2.70 4.90 9.38
C HIS A 179 -2.36 3.61 10.15
N SER A 180 -1.12 3.47 10.61
CA SER A 180 -0.62 2.28 11.33
C SER A 180 -1.31 2.01 12.67
N ASP A 181 -2.09 2.96 13.18
CA ASP A 181 -2.98 2.76 14.32
C ASP A 181 -4.11 1.75 14.01
N ARG A 182 -4.57 1.68 12.76
CA ARG A 182 -5.62 0.76 12.30
C ARG A 182 -5.12 -0.25 11.26
N VAL A 183 -4.27 0.15 10.31
CA VAL A 183 -3.71 -0.75 9.30
C VAL A 183 -2.55 -1.54 9.90
N LYS A 184 -2.72 -2.86 10.01
CA LYS A 184 -1.73 -3.75 10.64
C LYS A 184 -0.96 -4.61 9.64
N MET A 185 -1.52 -4.82 8.45
CA MET A 185 -0.87 -5.55 7.37
C MET A 185 -1.38 -5.06 6.02
N ALA A 186 -0.49 -5.04 5.03
CA ALA A 186 -0.83 -4.73 3.65
C ALA A 186 -0.06 -5.66 2.70
N ASN A 187 -0.78 -6.38 1.85
CA ASN A 187 -0.22 -7.38 0.94
C ASN A 187 -0.47 -6.95 -0.50
N LEU A 188 0.61 -6.58 -1.18
CA LEU A 188 0.53 -6.24 -2.61
C LEU A 188 0.09 -7.45 -3.44
N ALA A 189 -0.74 -7.24 -4.40
CA ALA A 189 -1.12 -8.27 -5.36
C ALA A 189 -0.31 -8.12 -6.66
N GLN A 190 0.66 -9.05 -6.93
CA GLN A 190 1.08 -10.10 -6.06
C GLN A 190 2.62 -10.21 -6.04
N MET A 191 3.16 -11.29 -5.51
CA MET A 191 4.61 -11.44 -5.41
C MET A 191 5.29 -11.66 -6.76
N VAL A 192 4.74 -12.55 -7.62
CA VAL A 192 5.40 -13.00 -8.86
C VAL A 192 4.40 -13.07 -10.00
N ASN A 193 4.70 -12.45 -11.13
CA ASN A 193 4.04 -12.55 -12.44
C ASN A 193 2.54 -12.16 -12.50
N VAL A 194 1.95 -11.71 -11.42
CA VAL A 194 0.51 -11.40 -11.36
C VAL A 194 0.31 -9.95 -10.94
N LEU A 195 -0.46 -9.19 -11.73
CA LEU A 195 -0.81 -7.80 -11.44
C LEU A 195 0.42 -6.93 -11.14
N GLN A 196 0.38 -6.07 -10.12
CA GLN A 196 1.54 -5.26 -9.69
C GLN A 196 2.55 -6.13 -8.93
N SER A 197 3.21 -7.04 -9.63
CA SER A 197 4.15 -7.97 -9.00
C SER A 197 5.50 -7.33 -8.65
N VAL A 198 6.11 -7.80 -7.57
CA VAL A 198 7.47 -7.37 -7.20
C VAL A 198 8.55 -8.06 -8.03
N LEU A 199 8.27 -9.27 -8.54
CA LEU A 199 9.18 -10.06 -9.36
C LEU A 199 8.49 -10.52 -10.64
N LEU A 200 9.23 -10.50 -11.76
CA LEU A 200 8.82 -11.18 -12.99
C LEU A 200 9.79 -12.33 -13.25
N THR A 201 9.24 -13.47 -13.70
CA THR A 201 10.04 -14.67 -14.03
C THR A 201 9.63 -15.24 -15.37
N GLU A 202 10.60 -15.72 -16.13
CA GLU A 202 10.38 -16.46 -17.38
C GLU A 202 11.48 -17.52 -17.53
N GLY A 203 11.11 -18.80 -17.50
CA GLY A 203 12.07 -19.89 -17.52
C GLY A 203 13.02 -19.85 -16.32
N ASP A 204 14.30 -19.68 -16.58
CA ASP A 204 15.37 -19.54 -15.57
C ASP A 204 15.73 -18.10 -15.24
N LYS A 205 15.04 -17.13 -15.86
CA LYS A 205 15.28 -15.70 -15.64
C LYS A 205 14.36 -15.14 -14.54
N MET A 206 14.86 -14.14 -13.84
CA MET A 206 14.10 -13.35 -12.87
C MET A 206 14.53 -11.88 -12.98
N VAL A 207 13.56 -10.98 -12.87
CA VAL A 207 13.81 -9.54 -12.81
C VAL A 207 13.03 -8.90 -11.64
N LYS A 208 13.65 -7.95 -10.97
CA LYS A 208 13.01 -7.11 -9.95
C LYS A 208 12.29 -5.97 -10.64
N THR A 209 11.02 -5.77 -10.32
CA THR A 209 10.26 -4.62 -10.88
C THR A 209 10.62 -3.31 -10.18
N PRO A 210 10.24 -2.15 -10.72
CA PRO A 210 10.35 -0.88 -9.99
C PRO A 210 9.64 -0.90 -8.63
N THR A 211 8.50 -1.59 -8.53
CA THR A 211 7.77 -1.82 -7.28
C THR A 211 8.61 -2.57 -6.23
N TYR A 212 9.40 -3.57 -6.61
CA TYR A 212 10.31 -4.26 -5.69
C TYR A 212 11.26 -3.29 -4.99
N HIS A 213 11.83 -2.35 -5.74
CA HIS A 213 12.81 -1.41 -5.20
C HIS A 213 12.19 -0.47 -4.17
N VAL A 214 10.93 -0.04 -4.40
CA VAL A 214 10.17 0.75 -3.41
C VAL A 214 9.95 -0.06 -2.14
N PHE A 215 9.45 -1.29 -2.24
CA PHE A 215 9.28 -2.16 -1.06
C PHE A 215 10.59 -2.36 -0.28
N ASN A 216 11.71 -2.53 -0.99
CA ASN A 216 13.02 -2.68 -0.34
C ASN A 216 13.44 -1.41 0.43
N MET A 217 13.08 -0.22 -0.03
CA MET A 217 13.33 1.05 0.69
C MET A 217 12.37 1.23 1.88
N TYR A 218 11.10 0.78 1.75
CA TYR A 218 10.09 0.93 2.80
C TYR A 218 10.18 -0.11 3.94
N LYS A 219 11.00 -1.15 3.79
CA LYS A 219 11.19 -2.19 4.84
C LYS A 219 11.61 -1.64 6.21
N TYR A 220 12.21 -0.46 6.24
CA TYR A 220 12.67 0.18 7.47
C TYR A 220 11.54 0.80 8.31
N HIS A 221 10.34 0.93 7.74
CA HIS A 221 9.15 1.33 8.49
C HIS A 221 8.47 0.16 9.22
N GLN A 222 8.83 -1.09 8.89
CA GLN A 222 8.30 -2.27 9.58
C GLN A 222 8.80 -2.31 11.02
N ASP A 223 7.88 -2.56 11.96
CA ASP A 223 8.13 -2.59 13.41
C ASP A 223 8.68 -1.26 13.98
N ALA A 224 8.71 -0.19 13.19
CA ALA A 224 9.09 1.15 13.63
C ALA A 224 7.89 1.92 14.21
N THR A 225 8.18 2.99 14.94
CA THR A 225 7.15 3.88 15.49
C THR A 225 6.89 5.03 14.53
N LEU A 226 5.63 5.25 14.16
CA LEU A 226 5.23 6.39 13.34
C LEU A 226 5.60 7.70 14.04
N VAL A 227 6.20 8.62 13.28
CA VAL A 227 6.46 9.99 13.71
C VAL A 227 5.46 10.91 13.02
N GLU A 228 4.80 11.77 13.80
CA GLU A 228 3.90 12.77 13.22
C GLU A 228 4.67 13.67 12.25
N SER A 229 4.18 13.76 11.03
CA SER A 229 4.79 14.52 9.95
C SER A 229 3.74 15.19 9.09
N SER A 230 4.10 16.32 8.52
CA SER A 230 3.26 17.05 7.57
C SER A 230 4.13 17.71 6.50
N ILE A 231 3.61 17.80 5.30
CA ILE A 231 4.26 18.45 4.18
C ILE A 231 3.32 19.46 3.53
N GLU A 232 3.83 20.67 3.26
CA GLU A 232 3.13 21.63 2.41
C GLU A 232 3.37 21.23 0.96
N THR A 233 2.29 21.10 0.19
CA THR A 233 2.33 20.62 -1.20
C THR A 233 1.63 21.57 -2.15
N GLU A 234 2.05 21.53 -3.40
CA GLU A 234 1.34 22.12 -4.51
C GLU A 234 0.43 21.07 -5.16
N THR A 235 -0.64 21.51 -5.79
CA THR A 235 -1.51 20.65 -6.56
C THR A 235 -1.07 20.63 -8.01
N ILE A 236 -0.85 19.45 -8.55
CA ILE A 236 -0.39 19.23 -9.94
C ILE A 236 -1.32 18.25 -10.67
N GLY A 237 -1.24 18.23 -11.98
CA GLY A 237 -2.03 17.35 -12.85
C GLY A 237 -2.45 18.06 -14.14
N THR A 238 -2.80 17.30 -15.14
CA THR A 238 -3.21 17.77 -16.47
C THR A 238 -4.71 18.04 -16.58
N GLN A 239 -5.52 17.46 -15.69
CA GLN A 239 -6.97 17.58 -15.67
C GLN A 239 -7.46 17.96 -14.28
N GLU A 240 -8.47 18.81 -14.17
CA GLU A 240 -9.02 19.28 -12.90
C GLU A 240 -9.56 18.15 -12.02
N GLU A 241 -10.13 17.11 -12.64
CA GLU A 241 -10.71 15.95 -11.94
C GLU A 241 -9.62 15.02 -11.30
N TYR A 242 -8.42 15.00 -11.88
CA TYR A 242 -7.36 14.06 -11.48
C TYR A 242 -6.09 14.78 -10.99
N GLN A 243 -6.28 15.81 -10.19
CA GLN A 243 -5.17 16.50 -9.55
C GLN A 243 -4.66 15.71 -8.34
N VAL A 244 -3.35 15.84 -8.09
CA VAL A 244 -2.65 15.18 -6.98
C VAL A 244 -1.73 16.19 -6.27
N PRO A 245 -1.38 15.98 -5.00
CA PRO A 245 -0.29 16.74 -4.40
C PRO A 245 1.01 16.43 -5.15
N ASN A 246 1.91 17.39 -5.27
CA ASN A 246 3.20 17.15 -5.91
C ASN A 246 4.08 16.16 -5.13
N LEU A 247 3.95 16.12 -3.81
CA LEU A 247 4.72 15.25 -2.92
C LEU A 247 3.81 14.49 -1.94
N THR A 248 4.18 13.27 -1.58
CA THR A 248 3.63 12.54 -0.42
C THR A 248 4.77 12.02 0.45
N GLU A 249 4.53 11.81 1.74
CA GLU A 249 5.57 11.39 2.66
C GLU A 249 5.05 10.52 3.80
N SER A 250 5.96 9.80 4.46
CA SER A 250 5.78 9.25 5.81
C SER A 250 7.10 9.19 6.56
N VAL A 251 7.03 9.26 7.89
CA VAL A 251 8.22 9.25 8.76
C VAL A 251 8.03 8.25 9.88
N SER A 252 9.06 7.49 10.18
CA SER A 252 9.10 6.61 11.36
C SER A 252 10.45 6.65 12.06
N VAL A 253 10.49 6.16 13.30
CA VAL A 253 11.72 5.94 14.06
C VAL A 253 11.82 4.47 14.42
N ASP A 254 12.97 3.85 14.11
CA ASP A 254 13.24 2.47 14.45
C ASP A 254 13.66 2.26 15.91
N GLU A 255 13.84 1.02 16.33
CA GLU A 255 14.27 0.65 17.71
C GLU A 255 15.64 1.22 18.11
N ASN A 256 16.49 1.59 17.14
CA ASN A 256 17.80 2.17 17.35
C ASN A 256 17.75 3.71 17.40
N GLY A 257 16.57 4.29 17.26
CA GLY A 257 16.36 5.73 17.24
C GLY A 257 16.71 6.38 15.90
N VAL A 258 16.85 5.63 14.83
CA VAL A 258 17.10 6.14 13.47
C VAL A 258 15.77 6.57 12.85
N LEU A 259 15.71 7.79 12.30
CA LEU A 259 14.56 8.23 11.52
C LEU A 259 14.67 7.73 10.09
N HIS A 260 13.54 7.26 9.57
CA HIS A 260 13.33 6.88 8.19
C HIS A 260 12.25 7.78 7.59
N LEU A 261 12.64 8.57 6.61
CA LEU A 261 11.77 9.49 5.88
C LEU A 261 11.62 8.97 4.46
N THR A 262 10.40 8.66 4.02
CA THR A 262 10.10 8.32 2.64
C THR A 262 9.27 9.42 2.00
N ILE A 263 9.71 9.88 0.82
CA ILE A 263 9.02 10.93 0.05
C ILE A 263 8.86 10.45 -1.40
N THR A 264 7.69 10.71 -1.97
CA THR A 264 7.38 10.42 -3.37
C THR A 264 7.12 11.71 -4.12
N ASN A 265 7.86 11.98 -5.19
CA ASN A 265 7.60 13.10 -6.12
C ASN A 265 6.72 12.61 -7.26
N LEU A 266 5.49 13.11 -7.33
CA LEU A 266 4.45 12.67 -8.27
C LEU A 266 4.50 13.37 -9.63
N SER A 267 5.30 14.44 -9.76
CA SER A 267 5.46 15.15 -11.02
C SER A 267 6.22 14.32 -12.04
N VAL A 268 5.77 14.35 -13.27
CA VAL A 268 6.47 13.73 -14.40
C VAL A 268 7.78 14.46 -14.74
N SER A 269 7.82 15.78 -14.55
CA SER A 269 8.90 16.65 -15.09
C SER A 269 9.56 17.57 -14.09
N GLU A 270 8.87 17.90 -12.96
CA GLU A 270 9.35 18.94 -12.05
C GLU A 270 10.08 18.34 -10.83
N SER A 271 11.22 18.93 -10.51
CA SER A 271 11.94 18.68 -9.26
C SER A 271 11.53 19.70 -8.21
N TYR A 272 11.46 19.29 -6.94
CA TYR A 272 11.06 20.17 -5.84
C TYR A 272 12.13 20.27 -4.77
N GLU A 273 12.38 21.49 -4.31
CA GLU A 273 13.20 21.73 -3.13
C GLU A 273 12.39 21.42 -1.89
N VAL A 274 12.94 20.62 -0.99
CA VAL A 274 12.37 20.26 0.30
C VAL A 274 13.22 20.85 1.40
N ASP A 275 12.59 21.64 2.28
CA ASP A 275 13.18 22.16 3.51
C ASP A 275 12.44 21.49 4.69
N ALA A 276 13.04 20.44 5.25
CA ALA A 276 12.43 19.61 6.28
C ALA A 276 12.94 20.00 7.68
N ALA A 277 12.07 20.55 8.51
CA ALA A 277 12.37 20.77 9.91
C ALA A 277 12.27 19.45 10.70
N ILE A 278 13.29 19.13 11.47
CA ILE A 278 13.32 17.97 12.39
C ILE A 278 13.44 18.50 13.80
N LEU A 279 12.38 18.32 14.59
CA LEU A 279 12.30 18.87 15.94
C LEU A 279 12.94 17.93 16.97
N ASP A 280 13.48 18.51 18.03
CA ASP A 280 13.98 17.82 19.24
C ASP A 280 15.06 16.76 18.98
N ARG A 281 15.86 16.94 17.91
CA ARG A 281 16.93 16.00 17.55
C ARG A 281 18.14 16.72 16.95
N GLU A 282 19.33 16.30 17.39
CA GLU A 282 20.60 16.62 16.72
C GLU A 282 20.86 15.63 15.59
N ILE A 283 21.15 16.13 14.40
CA ILE A 283 21.43 15.30 13.22
C ILE A 283 22.95 15.13 13.08
N LYS A 284 23.42 13.89 13.10
CA LYS A 284 24.85 13.53 12.99
C LYS A 284 25.23 12.93 11.64
N GLU A 285 24.32 12.17 11.05
CA GLU A 285 24.56 11.45 9.80
C GLU A 285 23.26 11.39 9.00
N VAL A 286 23.37 11.57 7.70
CA VAL A 286 22.25 11.41 6.76
C VAL A 286 22.70 10.53 5.60
N LYS A 287 21.82 9.63 5.17
CA LYS A 287 21.98 8.82 3.96
C LYS A 287 20.70 8.84 3.15
N GLY A 288 20.81 8.95 1.84
CA GLY A 288 19.69 8.89 0.92
C GLY A 288 19.80 7.74 -0.08
N GLU A 289 18.67 7.15 -0.39
CA GLU A 289 18.49 6.16 -1.46
C GLU A 289 17.30 6.57 -2.31
N ILE A 290 17.41 6.48 -3.63
CA ILE A 290 16.38 6.94 -4.55
C ILE A 290 16.11 5.93 -5.67
N VAL A 291 14.86 5.81 -6.06
CA VAL A 291 14.42 5.23 -7.32
C VAL A 291 13.84 6.35 -8.17
N THR A 292 14.42 6.59 -9.34
CA THR A 292 13.98 7.62 -10.29
C THR A 292 14.39 7.25 -11.69
N GLU A 293 13.47 7.37 -12.63
CA GLU A 293 13.63 7.26 -14.09
C GLU A 293 12.45 7.96 -14.77
N GLU A 294 12.42 7.99 -16.10
CA GLU A 294 11.27 8.48 -16.84
C GLU A 294 10.02 7.62 -16.61
N MET A 295 8.83 8.18 -16.83
CA MET A 295 7.56 7.60 -16.39
C MET A 295 7.24 6.20 -16.93
N HIS A 296 7.75 5.84 -18.14
CA HIS A 296 7.56 4.52 -18.76
C HIS A 296 8.68 3.52 -18.45
N ALA A 297 9.73 3.96 -17.75
CA ALA A 297 10.88 3.10 -17.46
C ALA A 297 10.43 1.86 -16.68
N LYS A 298 10.93 0.72 -17.12
CA LYS A 298 10.63 -0.60 -16.55
C LYS A 298 11.86 -1.50 -16.64
N ASN A 299 11.86 -2.55 -15.85
CA ASN A 299 12.87 -3.60 -15.93
C ASN A 299 12.35 -4.75 -16.80
N THR A 300 13.19 -5.24 -17.70
CA THR A 300 12.91 -6.39 -18.57
C THR A 300 13.95 -7.47 -18.38
N PHE A 301 13.75 -8.64 -18.98
CA PHE A 301 14.75 -9.73 -18.93
C PHE A 301 16.04 -9.40 -19.69
N GLU A 302 16.01 -8.41 -20.58
CA GLU A 302 17.16 -7.90 -21.32
C GLU A 302 17.84 -6.72 -20.62
N GLU A 303 17.07 -5.91 -19.88
CA GLU A 303 17.54 -4.72 -19.14
C GLU A 303 17.01 -4.79 -17.69
N ALA A 304 17.57 -5.70 -16.89
CA ALA A 304 17.05 -6.06 -15.57
C ALA A 304 17.20 -4.96 -14.50
N ASP A 305 18.14 -4.04 -14.68
CA ASP A 305 18.49 -3.02 -13.69
C ASP A 305 18.36 -1.57 -14.23
N LYS A 306 17.54 -1.35 -15.26
CA LYS A 306 17.29 0.00 -15.80
C LYS A 306 16.72 0.91 -14.70
N VAL A 307 15.75 0.40 -13.94
CA VAL A 307 15.21 1.04 -12.75
C VAL A 307 15.75 0.28 -11.53
N CYS A 308 16.57 0.95 -10.73
CA CYS A 308 17.14 0.38 -9.52
C CYS A 308 17.34 1.45 -8.45
N VAL A 309 17.58 1.04 -7.23
CA VAL A 309 17.96 1.95 -6.13
C VAL A 309 19.34 2.52 -6.41
N LYS A 310 19.45 3.84 -6.34
CA LYS A 310 20.70 4.59 -6.46
C LYS A 310 20.97 5.34 -5.15
N GLU A 311 22.24 5.60 -4.85
CA GLU A 311 22.60 6.53 -3.77
C GLU A 311 22.11 7.94 -4.08
N PHE A 312 21.57 8.60 -3.07
CA PHE A 312 21.14 9.99 -3.15
C PHE A 312 21.95 10.83 -2.15
N SER A 313 22.90 11.59 -2.66
CA SER A 313 23.87 12.37 -1.85
C SER A 313 23.52 13.85 -1.72
N ASP A 314 22.47 14.33 -2.39
CA ASP A 314 22.05 15.74 -2.37
C ASP A 314 21.20 16.10 -1.13
N VAL A 315 21.59 15.58 0.03
CA VAL A 315 20.93 15.91 1.31
C VAL A 315 21.89 16.73 2.15
N GLN A 316 21.50 17.97 2.45
CA GLN A 316 22.27 18.89 3.29
C GLN A 316 21.67 18.96 4.68
N ILE A 317 22.52 18.83 5.70
CA ILE A 317 22.12 19.07 7.10
C ILE A 317 22.12 20.59 7.32
N THR A 318 21.01 21.10 7.88
CA THR A 318 20.84 22.52 8.22
C THR A 318 20.70 22.68 9.75
N GLU A 319 20.65 23.90 10.24
CA GLU A 319 20.41 24.16 11.67
C GLU A 319 19.03 23.64 12.17
N LYS A 320 18.05 23.49 11.26
CA LYS A 320 16.68 23.10 11.59
C LYS A 320 16.32 21.68 11.17
N GLY A 321 17.14 21.03 10.35
CA GLY A 321 16.83 19.72 9.81
C GLY A 321 17.58 19.42 8.52
N LEU A 322 16.86 19.18 7.42
CA LEU A 322 17.43 18.76 6.13
C LEU A 322 16.96 19.66 5.01
N LYS A 323 17.82 19.83 4.03
CA LYS A 323 17.50 20.47 2.75
C LYS A 323 18.00 19.64 1.60
N PHE A 324 17.15 19.41 0.58
CA PHE A 324 17.49 18.65 -0.63
C PHE A 324 16.52 18.96 -1.77
N THR A 325 16.92 18.58 -2.98
CA THR A 325 16.05 18.68 -4.16
C THR A 325 15.67 17.26 -4.62
N ILE A 326 14.39 16.94 -4.51
CA ILE A 326 13.86 15.65 -4.99
C ILE A 326 13.53 15.72 -6.48
N PRO A 327 14.17 14.90 -7.36
CA PRO A 327 13.91 14.92 -8.79
C PRO A 327 12.50 14.43 -9.11
N ALA A 328 12.03 14.77 -10.32
CA ALA A 328 10.77 14.30 -10.87
C ALA A 328 10.68 12.77 -10.86
N CYS A 329 9.46 12.25 -10.87
CA CYS A 329 9.17 10.83 -11.04
C CYS A 329 10.05 9.94 -10.13
N SER A 330 9.99 10.16 -8.81
CA SER A 330 10.92 9.52 -7.89
C SER A 330 10.28 9.10 -6.57
N VAL A 331 10.90 8.09 -5.96
CA VAL A 331 10.67 7.68 -4.57
C VAL A 331 12.02 7.76 -3.85
N LEU A 332 12.08 8.56 -2.79
CA LEU A 332 13.28 8.82 -1.99
C LEU A 332 13.10 8.25 -0.58
N HIS A 333 14.12 7.59 -0.07
CA HIS A 333 14.25 7.22 1.33
C HIS A 333 15.46 7.91 1.93
N VAL A 334 15.27 8.62 3.04
CA VAL A 334 16.33 9.29 3.80
C VAL A 334 16.40 8.69 5.21
N THR A 335 17.60 8.28 5.58
CA THR A 335 17.93 7.82 6.93
C THR A 335 18.63 8.92 7.69
N VAL A 336 18.18 9.24 8.91
CA VAL A 336 18.71 10.31 9.78
C VAL A 336 19.11 9.77 11.14
N LYS A 337 20.38 9.98 11.51
CA LYS A 337 20.93 9.57 12.81
C LYS A 337 21.42 10.75 13.64
#